data_b12f0bcd08e78ad605c3875a6a2dd9f0
#
_entry.id   b12f0bcd08e78ad605c3875a6a2dd9f0
#
_cell.length_a   1.000
_cell.length_b   1.000
_cell.length_c   1.000
_cell.angle_alpha   90.00
_cell.angle_beta   90.00
_cell.angle_gamma   90.00
#
_symmetry.space_group_name_H-M   'P 1'
#
loop_
_entity.id
_entity.type
_entity.pdbx_description
1 polymer ?
#
loop_
_entity_poly.entity_id
_entity_poly.type
_entity_poly.pdbx_seq_one_letter_code
_entity_poly.pdbx_strand_id
1 'polypeptide(L)'
;VPRPQILRGRHASYVPAAVLLNKEEMKMSVLPQEARRIRLPRMIHVTQNFPDQHVEDVYACTRERLRGEPAARLEAGASVAVLVGSRGICRLAEVVKAAIDHLLEQGTRPYIVPSMGSHGGGVAEEQRKIIEGYGVTEEAMGVPIRSNMETVVIGVSGEGIPVHMDYEASQADYIVPIVRIKAHTDFDGPIESGYCKMLAIGLGKHNGCARVHREGLGNFATVIPSVASTVLERRRVPFGVGIIENAHEHVYAVHVTPGERFLDQEPELLALSKRLMPRLCFPHIDVLVVERIGKDITGAGMD
;
A
#
# COMPACT_ATOMS: atom_id res chain seq x y z
N VAL A 1 -2.28 14.49 -29.08
CA VAL A 1 -1.72 13.14 -29.04
C VAL A 1 -2.66 12.31 -28.16
N PRO A 2 -3.34 11.28 -28.70
CA PRO A 2 -4.31 10.51 -27.91
C PRO A 2 -3.60 9.63 -26.88
N ARG A 3 -4.18 9.58 -25.67
CA ARG A 3 -3.76 8.70 -24.56
C ARG A 3 -4.02 7.24 -24.94
N PRO A 4 -3.14 6.29 -24.62
CA PRO A 4 -3.42 4.88 -24.84
C PRO A 4 -4.53 4.41 -23.90
N GLN A 5 -5.55 3.74 -24.47
CA GLN A 5 -6.56 3.02 -23.73
C GLN A 5 -5.93 1.82 -23.03
N ILE A 6 -6.16 1.71 -21.74
CA ILE A 6 -5.84 0.52 -20.96
C ILE A 6 -6.84 -0.56 -21.35
N LEU A 7 -6.39 -1.53 -22.13
CA LEU A 7 -7.13 -2.76 -22.40
C LEU A 7 -7.12 -3.62 -21.12
N ARG A 8 -8.26 -3.66 -20.45
CA ARG A 8 -8.54 -4.64 -19.40
C ARG A 8 -8.78 -6.01 -20.03
N GLY A 9 -8.11 -7.00 -19.48
CA GLY A 9 -8.53 -8.39 -19.51
C GLY A 9 -8.07 -9.20 -20.72
N ARG A 10 -7.02 -9.98 -20.47
CA ARG A 10 -6.90 -11.40 -20.86
C ARG A 10 -5.64 -11.92 -20.21
N HIS A 11 -5.67 -13.17 -19.72
CA HIS A 11 -4.53 -13.91 -19.22
C HIS A 11 -3.24 -13.55 -19.97
N ALA A 12 -2.48 -12.65 -19.40
CA ALA A 12 -1.15 -12.38 -19.87
C ALA A 12 -0.26 -13.42 -19.19
N SER A 13 -0.12 -14.56 -19.83
CA SER A 13 1.14 -15.28 -19.73
C SER A 13 2.18 -14.23 -20.11
N TYR A 14 2.93 -13.73 -19.15
CA TYR A 14 4.07 -12.88 -19.39
C TYR A 14 5.09 -13.76 -20.16
N VAL A 15 5.00 -13.74 -21.44
CA VAL A 15 6.08 -14.17 -22.33
C VAL A 15 6.95 -12.92 -22.45
N PRO A 16 8.12 -12.85 -21.82
CA PRO A 16 9.05 -11.79 -22.16
C PRO A 16 9.25 -11.90 -23.65
N ALA A 17 8.90 -10.85 -24.38
CA ALA A 17 9.24 -10.76 -25.78
C ALA A 17 10.75 -11.01 -25.83
N ALA A 18 11.14 -12.13 -26.42
CA ALA A 18 12.52 -12.32 -26.80
C ALA A 18 12.85 -11.07 -27.62
N VAL A 19 13.70 -10.22 -27.10
CA VAL A 19 14.24 -9.12 -27.88
C VAL A 19 15.00 -9.80 -29.00
N LEU A 20 14.30 -10.05 -30.08
CA LEU A 20 14.91 -10.22 -31.40
C LEU A 20 15.49 -8.85 -31.72
N LEU A 21 16.63 -8.57 -31.10
CA LEU A 21 17.51 -7.51 -31.57
C LEU A 21 17.74 -7.77 -33.03
N ASN A 22 17.05 -6.98 -33.84
CA ASN A 22 17.21 -7.04 -35.28
C ASN A 22 18.72 -6.82 -35.56
N LYS A 23 19.40 -7.81 -36.10
CA LYS A 23 20.86 -7.82 -36.28
C LYS A 23 21.38 -6.63 -37.08
N GLU A 24 20.51 -5.83 -37.68
CA GLU A 24 20.88 -4.73 -38.57
C GLU A 24 20.94 -3.34 -37.92
N GLU A 25 20.40 -3.13 -36.71
CA GLU A 25 20.32 -1.77 -36.15
C GLU A 25 21.27 -1.45 -34.99
N MET A 26 21.95 -2.41 -34.40
CA MET A 26 23.02 -2.09 -33.49
C MET A 26 24.27 -1.72 -34.28
N LYS A 27 24.42 -0.43 -34.58
CA LYS A 27 25.69 0.11 -35.08
C LYS A 27 26.76 -0.15 -34.03
N MET A 28 27.49 -1.26 -34.15
CA MET A 28 28.62 -1.65 -33.29
C MET A 28 29.77 -0.62 -33.31
N SER A 29 29.54 0.56 -33.89
CA SER A 29 30.50 1.65 -33.98
C SER A 29 30.80 2.34 -32.64
N VAL A 30 29.95 2.14 -31.62
CA VAL A 30 30.09 2.78 -30.31
C VAL A 30 30.89 1.94 -29.30
N LEU A 31 31.05 0.64 -29.55
CA LEU A 31 31.79 -0.22 -28.62
C LEU A 31 33.31 -0.07 -28.84
N PRO A 32 34.09 0.03 -27.74
CA PRO A 32 35.55 -0.02 -27.81
C PRO A 32 36.02 -1.26 -28.57
N GLN A 33 37.15 -1.15 -29.31
CA GLN A 33 37.69 -2.26 -30.14
C GLN A 33 37.89 -3.55 -29.34
N GLU A 34 38.26 -3.44 -28.07
CA GLU A 34 38.46 -4.55 -27.12
C GLU A 34 37.13 -5.26 -26.81
N ALA A 35 36.05 -4.54 -26.64
CA ALA A 35 34.71 -5.12 -26.35
C ALA A 35 34.16 -5.92 -27.56
N ARG A 36 34.57 -5.63 -28.77
CA ARG A 36 34.17 -6.37 -29.99
C ARG A 36 34.75 -7.79 -30.06
N ARG A 37 35.76 -8.10 -29.24
CA ARG A 37 36.42 -9.42 -29.18
C ARG A 37 35.84 -10.32 -28.09
N ILE A 38 34.97 -9.79 -27.23
CA ILE A 38 34.34 -10.55 -26.16
C ILE A 38 33.29 -11.49 -26.75
N ARG A 39 33.43 -12.79 -26.51
CA ARG A 39 32.38 -13.76 -26.81
C ARG A 39 31.32 -13.64 -25.76
N LEU A 40 30.12 -13.19 -26.14
CA LEU A 40 28.98 -13.18 -25.26
C LEU A 40 28.60 -14.62 -24.84
N PRO A 41 28.22 -14.84 -23.58
CA PRO A 41 27.74 -16.13 -23.12
C PRO A 41 26.45 -16.52 -23.87
N ARG A 42 26.15 -17.81 -23.90
CA ARG A 42 24.85 -18.27 -24.39
C ARG A 42 23.77 -17.85 -23.40
N MET A 43 22.69 -17.28 -23.90
CA MET A 43 21.52 -16.96 -23.10
C MET A 43 20.59 -18.17 -23.01
N ILE A 44 20.04 -18.40 -21.83
CA ILE A 44 19.03 -19.42 -21.58
C ILE A 44 17.75 -18.67 -21.25
N HIS A 45 16.65 -19.06 -21.89
CA HIS A 45 15.32 -18.58 -21.52
C HIS A 45 14.84 -19.34 -20.30
N VAL A 46 14.47 -18.60 -19.25
CA VAL A 46 13.91 -19.17 -18.00
C VAL A 46 12.53 -18.58 -17.78
N THR A 47 11.53 -19.44 -17.58
CA THR A 47 10.18 -19.06 -17.18
C THR A 47 9.99 -19.42 -15.73
N GLN A 48 9.59 -18.45 -14.92
CA GLN A 48 9.28 -18.65 -13.50
C GLN A 48 7.78 -18.45 -13.29
N ASN A 49 7.11 -19.49 -12.76
CA ASN A 49 5.67 -19.46 -12.47
C ASN A 49 5.44 -19.28 -10.98
N PHE A 50 4.49 -18.44 -10.61
CA PHE A 50 4.04 -18.24 -9.25
C PHE A 50 2.60 -18.73 -9.08
N PRO A 51 2.20 -19.24 -7.90
CA PRO A 51 0.82 -19.54 -7.60
C PRO A 51 -0.08 -18.30 -7.73
N ASP A 52 -1.25 -18.47 -8.35
CA ASP A 52 -2.22 -17.38 -8.53
C ASP A 52 -3.52 -17.63 -7.74
N GLN A 53 -3.40 -18.17 -6.53
CA GLN A 53 -4.53 -18.24 -5.62
C GLN A 53 -4.95 -16.83 -5.21
N HIS A 54 -6.24 -16.50 -5.39
CA HIS A 54 -6.77 -15.18 -5.08
C HIS A 54 -8.27 -15.23 -4.75
N VAL A 55 -8.76 -14.13 -4.19
CA VAL A 55 -10.17 -13.92 -3.88
C VAL A 55 -10.89 -13.44 -5.15
N GLU A 56 -11.87 -14.20 -5.61
CA GLU A 56 -12.66 -13.85 -6.81
C GLU A 56 -13.59 -12.66 -6.56
N ASP A 57 -14.37 -12.69 -5.48
CA ASP A 57 -15.27 -11.62 -5.07
C ASP A 57 -14.72 -10.93 -3.82
N VAL A 58 -13.96 -9.86 -4.03
CA VAL A 58 -13.28 -9.11 -2.96
C VAL A 58 -14.28 -8.36 -2.09
N TYR A 59 -15.37 -7.83 -2.68
CA TYR A 59 -16.41 -7.17 -1.91
C TYR A 59 -17.11 -8.14 -0.96
N ALA A 60 -17.61 -9.28 -1.46
CA ALA A 60 -18.29 -10.26 -0.64
C ALA A 60 -17.38 -10.83 0.45
N CYS A 61 -16.13 -11.16 0.11
CA CYS A 61 -15.13 -11.62 1.07
C CYS A 61 -14.89 -10.59 2.18
N THR A 62 -14.73 -9.32 1.83
CA THR A 62 -14.54 -8.25 2.82
C THR A 62 -15.77 -8.10 3.73
N ARG A 63 -16.97 -8.16 3.17
CA ARG A 63 -18.23 -8.13 3.93
C ARG A 63 -18.34 -9.29 4.91
N GLU A 64 -17.95 -10.48 4.50
CA GLU A 64 -17.95 -11.67 5.35
C GLU A 64 -16.97 -11.51 6.51
N ARG A 65 -15.75 -11.03 6.25
CA ARG A 65 -14.74 -10.78 7.29
C ARG A 65 -15.18 -9.73 8.30
N LEU A 66 -15.85 -8.67 7.85
CA LEU A 66 -16.36 -7.61 8.70
C LEU A 66 -17.56 -8.04 9.58
N ARG A 67 -18.29 -9.10 9.22
CA ARG A 67 -19.34 -9.68 10.06
C ARG A 67 -18.80 -10.55 11.19
N GLY A 68 -17.53 -10.94 11.11
CA GLY A 68 -16.84 -11.69 12.16
C GLY A 68 -16.50 -10.83 13.39
N GLU A 69 -16.05 -11.48 14.45
CA GLU A 69 -15.74 -10.88 15.76
C GLU A 69 -14.79 -9.67 15.78
N PRO A 70 -13.81 -9.51 14.83
CA PRO A 70 -12.89 -8.39 14.94
C PRO A 70 -13.54 -7.02 14.72
N ALA A 71 -14.64 -6.94 13.94
CA ALA A 71 -15.32 -5.68 13.69
C ALA A 71 -16.32 -5.39 14.83
N ALA A 72 -15.80 -4.86 15.93
CA ALA A 72 -16.61 -4.47 17.08
C ALA A 72 -17.82 -3.63 16.65
N ARG A 73 -18.97 -3.85 17.32
CA ARG A 73 -20.15 -3.04 17.10
C ARG A 73 -19.89 -1.61 17.58
N LEU A 74 -19.96 -0.66 16.66
CA LEU A 74 -19.75 0.75 16.94
C LEU A 74 -21.05 1.42 17.44
N GLU A 75 -20.91 2.53 18.12
CA GLU A 75 -22.05 3.32 18.60
C GLU A 75 -22.80 3.94 17.41
N ALA A 76 -24.12 3.75 17.36
CA ALA A 76 -24.94 4.37 16.32
C ALA A 76 -24.84 5.92 16.40
N GLY A 77 -24.74 6.56 15.24
CA GLY A 77 -24.54 8.01 15.14
C GLY A 77 -23.08 8.46 15.32
N ALA A 78 -22.15 7.57 15.69
CA ALA A 78 -20.75 7.92 15.81
C ALA A 78 -20.12 8.25 14.44
N SER A 79 -19.21 9.20 14.42
CA SER A 79 -18.41 9.56 13.25
C SER A 79 -17.22 8.60 13.10
N VAL A 80 -16.96 8.15 11.84
CA VAL A 80 -15.87 7.21 11.55
C VAL A 80 -15.01 7.74 10.41
N ALA A 81 -13.74 8.02 10.70
CA ALA A 81 -12.76 8.34 9.67
C ALA A 81 -12.18 7.05 9.06
N VAL A 82 -12.52 6.77 7.81
CA VAL A 82 -11.99 5.65 7.05
C VAL A 82 -10.72 6.11 6.33
N LEU A 83 -9.58 5.59 6.75
CA LEU A 83 -8.29 5.98 6.21
C LEU A 83 -7.96 5.18 4.95
N VAL A 84 -7.74 5.87 3.84
CA VAL A 84 -7.41 5.25 2.55
C VAL A 84 -6.04 5.71 2.09
N GLY A 85 -5.16 4.75 1.79
CA GLY A 85 -3.80 5.01 1.31
C GLY A 85 -3.72 5.25 -0.19
N SER A 86 -2.53 5.64 -0.63
CA SER A 86 -2.14 5.70 -2.04
C SER A 86 -1.43 4.40 -2.44
N ARG A 87 -1.14 4.25 -3.70
CA ARG A 87 -0.43 3.14 -4.33
C ARG A 87 -1.35 1.97 -4.68
N GLY A 88 -1.36 1.66 -5.96
CA GLY A 88 -2.15 0.66 -6.63
C GLY A 88 -2.41 -0.61 -5.80
N ILE A 89 -3.44 -0.55 -4.94
CA ILE A 89 -3.94 -1.71 -4.20
C ILE A 89 -5.00 -2.35 -5.07
N CYS A 90 -4.83 -3.62 -5.38
CA CYS A 90 -5.79 -4.38 -6.18
C CYS A 90 -7.18 -4.32 -5.54
N ARG A 91 -8.19 -3.99 -6.34
CA ARG A 91 -9.61 -3.96 -5.93
C ARG A 91 -9.88 -3.06 -4.70
N LEU A 92 -9.08 -2.00 -4.49
CA LEU A 92 -9.20 -1.10 -3.34
C LEU A 92 -10.62 -0.54 -3.17
N ALA A 93 -11.23 -0.08 -4.26
CA ALA A 93 -12.58 0.49 -4.20
C ALA A 93 -13.62 -0.49 -3.64
N GLU A 94 -13.51 -1.78 -3.94
CA GLU A 94 -14.42 -2.80 -3.43
C GLU A 94 -14.23 -3.05 -1.93
N VAL A 95 -12.98 -3.06 -1.45
CA VAL A 95 -12.69 -3.19 -0.01
C VAL A 95 -13.21 -1.98 0.75
N VAL A 96 -12.93 -0.76 0.22
CA VAL A 96 -13.43 0.48 0.83
C VAL A 96 -14.96 0.51 0.85
N LYS A 97 -15.61 0.17 -0.27
CA LYS A 97 -17.08 0.13 -0.35
C LYS A 97 -17.67 -0.87 0.64
N ALA A 98 -17.10 -2.07 0.74
CA ALA A 98 -17.54 -3.09 1.69
C ALA A 98 -17.44 -2.62 3.15
N ALA A 99 -16.35 -1.91 3.49
CA ALA A 99 -16.15 -1.35 4.83
C ALA A 99 -17.14 -0.21 5.11
N ILE A 100 -17.35 0.69 4.15
CA ILE A 100 -18.32 1.79 4.26
C ILE A 100 -19.74 1.24 4.47
N ASP A 101 -20.16 0.26 3.65
CA ASP A 101 -21.49 -0.34 3.76
C ASP A 101 -21.70 -1.02 5.12
N HIS A 102 -20.66 -1.70 5.63
CA HIS A 102 -20.70 -2.30 6.96
C HIS A 102 -20.87 -1.23 8.06
N LEU A 103 -20.16 -0.12 7.98
CA LEU A 103 -20.24 0.98 8.95
C LEU A 103 -21.62 1.67 8.89
N LEU A 104 -22.16 1.90 7.70
CA LEU A 104 -23.50 2.47 7.51
C LEU A 104 -24.60 1.56 8.07
N GLU A 105 -24.48 0.23 7.89
CA GLU A 105 -25.42 -0.74 8.47
C GLU A 105 -25.41 -0.75 10.02
N GLN A 106 -24.29 -0.36 10.63
CA GLN A 106 -24.20 -0.15 12.08
C GLN A 106 -24.81 1.18 12.52
N GLY A 107 -25.30 2.01 11.58
CA GLY A 107 -25.88 3.31 11.87
C GLY A 107 -24.83 4.40 12.16
N THR A 108 -23.55 4.19 11.83
CA THR A 108 -22.50 5.19 11.99
C THR A 108 -22.51 6.22 10.86
N ARG A 109 -21.69 7.24 10.97
CA ARG A 109 -21.52 8.30 9.96
C ARG A 109 -20.08 8.28 9.42
N PRO A 110 -19.75 7.34 8.52
CA PRO A 110 -18.41 7.25 7.95
C PRO A 110 -18.12 8.37 6.95
N TYR A 111 -16.86 8.75 6.86
CA TYR A 111 -16.29 9.59 5.82
C TYR A 111 -14.87 9.14 5.52
N ILE A 112 -14.40 9.42 4.32
CA ILE A 112 -13.08 8.98 3.84
C ILE A 112 -12.06 10.08 4.08
N VAL A 113 -10.87 9.69 4.57
CA VAL A 113 -9.72 10.57 4.74
C VAL A 113 -8.54 10.00 3.96
N PRO A 114 -8.06 10.69 2.91
CA PRO A 114 -6.83 10.29 2.23
C PRO A 114 -5.65 10.32 3.20
N SER A 115 -5.01 9.17 3.43
CA SER A 115 -3.97 9.00 4.46
C SER A 115 -2.71 8.41 3.85
N MET A 116 -1.89 9.29 3.28
CA MET A 116 -0.75 8.90 2.46
C MET A 116 0.51 9.75 2.69
N GLY A 117 0.58 10.42 3.84
CA GLY A 117 1.75 11.22 4.21
C GLY A 117 1.97 12.39 3.25
N SER A 118 3.14 12.45 2.62
CA SER A 118 3.54 13.49 1.68
C SER A 118 3.21 13.19 0.21
N HIS A 119 2.55 12.09 -0.10
CA HIS A 119 2.18 11.76 -1.48
C HIS A 119 1.29 12.85 -2.10
N GLY A 120 1.24 12.89 -3.43
CA GLY A 120 0.55 13.97 -4.14
C GLY A 120 1.19 15.34 -3.91
N GLY A 121 2.51 15.37 -3.69
CA GLY A 121 3.25 16.61 -3.42
C GLY A 121 2.86 17.29 -2.10
N GLY A 122 2.18 16.58 -1.19
CA GLY A 122 1.65 17.17 0.04
C GLY A 122 0.50 18.16 -0.21
N VAL A 123 -0.27 17.96 -1.27
CA VAL A 123 -1.41 18.80 -1.64
C VAL A 123 -2.70 17.98 -1.47
N ALA A 124 -3.67 18.57 -0.74
CA ALA A 124 -4.92 17.89 -0.38
C ALA A 124 -5.72 17.42 -1.63
N GLU A 125 -5.85 18.29 -2.61
CA GLU A 125 -6.56 17.99 -3.85
C GLU A 125 -5.89 16.86 -4.65
N GLU A 126 -4.56 16.82 -4.69
CA GLU A 126 -3.83 15.76 -5.37
C GLU A 126 -3.95 14.43 -4.63
N GLN A 127 -4.00 14.43 -3.30
CA GLN A 127 -4.28 13.23 -2.51
C GLN A 127 -5.69 12.70 -2.77
N ARG A 128 -6.68 13.59 -2.89
CA ARG A 128 -8.05 13.23 -3.27
C ARG A 128 -8.09 12.60 -4.68
N LYS A 129 -7.48 13.24 -5.66
CA LYS A 129 -7.41 12.70 -7.04
C LYS A 129 -6.76 11.32 -7.12
N ILE A 130 -5.75 11.07 -6.29
CA ILE A 130 -5.09 9.75 -6.24
C ILE A 130 -6.10 8.66 -5.87
N ILE A 131 -6.87 8.82 -4.79
CA ILE A 131 -7.85 7.80 -4.39
C ILE A 131 -9.03 7.72 -5.35
N GLU A 132 -9.47 8.85 -5.90
CA GLU A 132 -10.51 8.88 -6.95
C GLU A 132 -10.05 8.13 -8.21
N GLY A 133 -8.77 8.22 -8.56
CA GLY A 133 -8.16 7.45 -9.65
C GLY A 133 -8.19 5.93 -9.42
N TYR A 134 -8.34 5.47 -8.20
CA TYR A 134 -8.57 4.07 -7.84
C TYR A 134 -10.06 3.69 -7.73
N GLY A 135 -10.96 4.60 -8.07
CA GLY A 135 -12.41 4.39 -7.99
C GLY A 135 -13.02 4.68 -6.61
N VAL A 136 -12.26 5.25 -5.69
CA VAL A 136 -12.76 5.68 -4.38
C VAL A 136 -13.26 7.12 -4.52
N THR A 137 -14.51 7.29 -4.96
CA THR A 137 -15.18 8.58 -5.16
C THR A 137 -16.35 8.74 -4.22
N GLU A 138 -16.79 9.97 -3.95
CA GLU A 138 -17.98 10.21 -3.10
C GLU A 138 -19.23 9.55 -3.68
N GLU A 139 -19.37 9.58 -5.02
CA GLU A 139 -20.49 8.95 -5.73
C GLU A 139 -20.50 7.42 -5.55
N ALA A 140 -19.35 6.77 -5.78
CA ALA A 140 -19.25 5.32 -5.68
C ALA A 140 -19.36 4.82 -4.23
N MET A 141 -18.80 5.57 -3.28
CA MET A 141 -18.78 5.19 -1.86
C MET A 141 -20.06 5.57 -1.13
N GLY A 142 -20.78 6.63 -1.57
CA GLY A 142 -21.99 7.15 -0.92
C GLY A 142 -21.70 7.96 0.35
N VAL A 143 -20.44 8.35 0.59
CA VAL A 143 -20.01 9.13 1.75
C VAL A 143 -19.00 10.21 1.35
N PRO A 144 -18.86 11.31 2.13
CA PRO A 144 -17.93 12.39 1.77
C PRO A 144 -16.46 11.98 1.88
N ILE A 145 -15.62 12.58 1.03
CA ILE A 145 -14.17 12.54 1.13
C ILE A 145 -13.69 13.86 1.74
N ARG A 146 -13.08 13.79 2.92
CA ARG A 146 -12.52 14.94 3.60
C ARG A 146 -11.01 14.94 3.43
N SER A 147 -10.53 15.81 2.57
CA SER A 147 -9.10 15.93 2.26
C SER A 147 -8.57 17.28 2.68
N ASN A 148 -7.56 17.28 3.53
CA ASN A 148 -6.80 18.45 3.97
C ASN A 148 -5.35 18.08 4.24
N MET A 149 -4.50 19.05 4.55
CA MET A 149 -3.11 18.83 4.96
C MET A 149 -2.83 19.33 6.38
N GLU A 150 -3.86 19.83 7.07
CA GLU A 150 -3.75 20.28 8.46
C GLU A 150 -3.55 19.11 9.40
N THR A 151 -2.73 19.31 10.42
CA THR A 151 -2.46 18.29 11.43
C THR A 151 -2.52 18.87 12.83
N VAL A 152 -2.91 18.04 13.78
CA VAL A 152 -2.81 18.30 15.21
C VAL A 152 -1.77 17.36 15.83
N VAL A 153 -1.10 17.79 16.88
CA VAL A 153 -0.23 16.94 17.70
C VAL A 153 -1.06 16.30 18.78
N ILE A 154 -1.18 14.98 18.76
CA ILE A 154 -2.01 14.21 19.72
C ILE A 154 -1.23 13.62 20.89
N GLY A 155 0.09 13.70 20.87
CA GLY A 155 0.97 13.17 21.90
C GLY A 155 2.43 13.19 21.46
N VAL A 156 3.25 12.55 22.28
CA VAL A 156 4.68 12.33 22.02
C VAL A 156 4.95 10.83 22.16
N SER A 157 5.65 10.23 21.21
CA SER A 157 6.00 8.81 21.25
C SER A 157 7.06 8.49 22.32
N GLY A 158 7.30 7.20 22.56
CA GLY A 158 8.36 6.75 23.49
C GLY A 158 9.76 7.27 23.13
N GLU A 159 10.03 7.53 21.85
CA GLU A 159 11.28 8.11 21.36
C GLU A 159 11.28 9.65 21.36
N GLY A 160 10.31 10.30 21.98
CA GLY A 160 10.23 11.76 22.05
C GLY A 160 9.77 12.43 20.75
N ILE A 161 9.11 11.70 19.86
CA ILE A 161 8.63 12.21 18.57
C ILE A 161 7.23 12.80 18.72
N PRO A 162 6.99 14.08 18.39
CA PRO A 162 5.64 14.61 18.30
C PRO A 162 4.80 13.84 17.26
N VAL A 163 3.66 13.30 17.70
CA VAL A 163 2.78 12.49 16.87
C VAL A 163 1.74 13.37 16.22
N HIS A 164 1.91 13.63 14.94
CA HIS A 164 0.99 14.38 14.11
C HIS A 164 -0.14 13.50 13.59
N MET A 165 -1.33 14.05 13.55
CA MET A 165 -2.54 13.40 13.04
C MET A 165 -3.34 14.37 12.17
N ASP A 166 -3.87 13.86 11.07
CA ASP A 166 -4.81 14.59 10.20
C ASP A 166 -5.93 15.24 11.02
N TYR A 167 -6.22 16.52 10.72
CA TYR A 167 -7.23 17.28 11.46
C TYR A 167 -8.61 16.66 11.36
N GLU A 168 -9.10 16.29 10.16
CA GLU A 168 -10.41 15.68 9.98
C GLU A 168 -10.53 14.34 10.73
N ALA A 169 -9.50 13.50 10.61
CA ALA A 169 -9.48 12.23 11.34
C ALA A 169 -9.42 12.42 12.87
N SER A 170 -8.82 13.53 13.33
CA SER A 170 -8.77 13.86 14.78
C SER A 170 -10.14 14.22 15.36
N GLN A 171 -11.09 14.62 14.54
CA GLN A 171 -12.46 14.95 14.95
C GLN A 171 -13.40 13.74 14.97
N ALA A 172 -12.98 12.59 14.44
CA ALA A 172 -13.79 11.38 14.42
C ALA A 172 -13.85 10.70 15.79
N ASP A 173 -14.99 10.04 16.08
CA ASP A 173 -15.13 9.18 17.25
C ASP A 173 -14.30 7.90 17.08
N TYR A 174 -14.21 7.39 15.86
CA TYR A 174 -13.47 6.18 15.49
C TYR A 174 -12.63 6.37 14.24
N ILE A 175 -11.57 5.57 14.14
CA ILE A 175 -10.67 5.52 12.99
C ILE A 175 -10.58 4.10 12.48
N VAL A 176 -10.76 3.91 11.18
CA VAL A 176 -10.65 2.60 10.51
C VAL A 176 -9.65 2.68 9.36
N PRO A 177 -8.43 2.15 9.52
CA PRO A 177 -7.44 2.11 8.44
C PRO A 177 -7.74 0.96 7.46
N ILE A 178 -7.68 1.26 6.16
CA ILE A 178 -7.70 0.28 5.06
C ILE A 178 -6.34 0.31 4.40
N VAL A 179 -5.60 -0.79 4.44
CA VAL A 179 -4.18 -0.83 4.06
C VAL A 179 -3.84 -2.06 3.23
N ARG A 180 -2.77 -1.97 2.47
CA ARG A 180 -2.06 -3.14 1.96
C ARG A 180 -0.90 -3.48 2.90
N ILE A 181 -0.85 -4.74 3.35
CA ILE A 181 0.26 -5.24 4.16
C ILE A 181 1.29 -5.87 3.22
N LYS A 182 2.50 -5.31 3.20
CA LYS A 182 3.58 -5.78 2.33
C LYS A 182 4.96 -5.39 2.85
N ALA A 183 6.01 -6.04 2.32
CA ALA A 183 7.38 -5.61 2.51
C ALA A 183 7.60 -4.16 2.03
N HIS A 184 8.46 -3.43 2.72
CA HIS A 184 8.96 -2.13 2.28
C HIS A 184 10.23 -2.31 1.46
N THR A 185 10.50 -1.36 0.55
CA THR A 185 11.67 -1.42 -0.33
C THR A 185 12.95 -0.90 0.30
N ASP A 186 12.83 -0.03 1.32
CA ASP A 186 13.95 0.76 1.81
C ASP A 186 14.32 0.45 3.27
N PHE A 187 13.52 -0.33 3.97
CA PHE A 187 13.83 -0.82 5.32
C PHE A 187 13.16 -2.15 5.60
N ASP A 188 13.79 -2.94 6.46
CA ASP A 188 13.29 -4.21 6.97
C ASP A 188 12.93 -4.11 8.45
N GLY A 189 11.92 -4.88 8.86
CA GLY A 189 11.52 -4.95 10.27
C GLY A 189 10.38 -5.93 10.49
N PRO A 190 9.94 -6.09 11.74
CA PRO A 190 8.76 -6.87 12.07
C PRO A 190 7.46 -6.21 11.57
N ILE A 191 7.49 -4.88 11.40
CA ILE A 191 6.41 -4.04 10.89
C ILE A 191 7.01 -3.15 9.80
N GLU A 192 6.43 -3.18 8.61
CA GLU A 192 6.91 -2.40 7.47
C GLU A 192 5.78 -1.57 6.84
N SER A 193 5.07 -2.09 5.83
CA SER A 193 3.91 -1.42 5.26
C SER A 193 2.64 -2.11 5.70
N GLY A 194 1.76 -1.39 6.39
CA GLY A 194 0.53 -1.92 6.96
C GLY A 194 -0.20 -0.91 7.84
N TYR A 195 -0.88 -1.39 8.86
CA TYR A 195 -1.66 -0.58 9.81
C TYR A 195 -0.78 0.43 10.54
N CYS A 196 0.32 -0.03 11.13
CA CYS A 196 1.17 0.83 11.94
C CYS A 196 1.80 1.94 11.11
N LYS A 197 2.24 1.65 9.87
CA LYS A 197 2.75 2.70 8.97
C LYS A 197 1.67 3.67 8.52
N MET A 198 0.44 3.19 8.31
CA MET A 198 -0.70 4.07 8.02
C MET A 198 -0.93 5.05 9.18
N LEU A 199 -0.93 4.58 10.42
CA LEU A 199 -1.13 5.42 11.60
C LEU A 199 0.05 6.37 11.84
N ALA A 200 1.29 5.90 11.67
CA ALA A 200 2.48 6.70 11.97
C ALA A 200 2.82 7.73 10.90
N ILE A 201 2.67 7.39 9.62
CA ILE A 201 3.12 8.20 8.49
C ILE A 201 1.94 8.69 7.65
N GLY A 202 1.05 7.79 7.23
CA GLY A 202 -0.08 8.12 6.37
C GLY A 202 -0.99 9.16 6.99
N LEU A 203 -1.43 8.91 8.21
CA LEU A 203 -2.31 9.75 9.02
C LEU A 203 -1.63 11.06 9.45
N GLY A 204 -0.31 11.05 9.61
CA GLY A 204 0.48 12.21 9.99
C GLY A 204 0.63 13.27 8.90
N LYS A 205 0.09 13.03 7.69
CA LYS A 205 0.22 13.93 6.54
C LYS A 205 1.67 14.30 6.27
N HIS A 206 1.90 15.43 5.60
CA HIS A 206 3.27 15.92 5.32
C HIS A 206 4.07 16.16 6.61
N ASN A 207 3.46 16.78 7.62
CA ASN A 207 4.14 17.14 8.87
C ASN A 207 4.65 15.91 9.63
N GLY A 208 3.77 14.92 9.86
CA GLY A 208 4.14 13.67 10.54
C GLY A 208 5.10 12.83 9.70
N CYS A 209 4.86 12.71 8.40
CA CYS A 209 5.74 12.04 7.46
C CYS A 209 7.17 12.61 7.54
N ALA A 210 7.32 13.92 7.37
CA ALA A 210 8.63 14.59 7.44
C ALA A 210 9.28 14.45 8.81
N ARG A 211 8.49 14.49 9.89
CA ARG A 211 9.01 14.33 11.25
C ARG A 211 9.57 12.94 11.48
N VAL A 212 8.84 11.88 11.08
CA VAL A 212 9.28 10.50 11.22
C VAL A 212 10.51 10.22 10.35
N HIS A 213 10.55 10.72 9.12
CA HIS A 213 11.70 10.51 8.23
C HIS A 213 13.01 11.13 8.72
N ARG A 214 12.96 12.18 9.56
CA ARG A 214 14.17 12.75 10.19
C ARG A 214 14.88 11.78 11.11
N GLU A 215 14.21 10.75 11.61
CA GLU A 215 14.83 9.72 12.44
C GLU A 215 15.73 8.76 11.62
N GLY A 216 15.63 8.81 10.28
CA GLY A 216 16.35 7.94 9.36
C GLY A 216 15.71 6.56 9.20
N LEU A 217 15.80 6.00 8.00
CA LEU A 217 15.19 4.72 7.64
C LEU A 217 15.66 3.55 8.51
N GLY A 218 16.91 3.59 8.98
CA GLY A 218 17.48 2.57 9.87
C GLY A 218 16.77 2.44 11.23
N ASN A 219 16.02 3.48 11.64
CA ASN A 219 15.30 3.50 12.91
C ASN A 219 13.80 3.19 12.74
N PHE A 220 13.32 3.00 11.52
CA PHE A 220 11.88 2.82 11.25
C PHE A 220 11.30 1.58 11.92
N ALA A 221 12.08 0.52 12.09
CA ALA A 221 11.64 -0.68 12.81
C ALA A 221 11.23 -0.41 14.27
N THR A 222 11.74 0.66 14.89
CA THR A 222 11.39 1.10 16.25
C THR A 222 10.40 2.27 16.22
N VAL A 223 10.67 3.26 15.37
CA VAL A 223 9.91 4.52 15.34
C VAL A 223 8.46 4.32 14.88
N ILE A 224 8.22 3.52 13.84
CA ILE A 224 6.87 3.30 13.32
C ILE A 224 5.96 2.64 14.37
N PRO A 225 6.35 1.53 15.01
CA PRO A 225 5.53 0.94 16.07
C PRO A 225 5.27 1.90 17.24
N SER A 226 6.25 2.67 17.66
CA SER A 226 6.13 3.60 18.79
C SER A 226 5.16 4.76 18.49
N VAL A 227 5.27 5.35 17.31
CA VAL A 227 4.31 6.40 16.88
C VAL A 227 2.90 5.82 16.72
N ALA A 228 2.78 4.62 16.13
CA ALA A 228 1.49 3.93 15.98
C ALA A 228 0.86 3.60 17.35
N SER A 229 1.66 3.13 18.31
CA SER A 229 1.21 2.88 19.70
C SER A 229 0.60 4.12 20.31
N THR A 230 1.26 5.28 20.16
CA THR A 230 0.73 6.56 20.67
C THR A 230 -0.62 6.92 20.01
N VAL A 231 -0.80 6.65 18.72
CA VAL A 231 -2.11 6.85 18.06
C VAL A 231 -3.17 5.92 18.66
N LEU A 232 -2.85 4.62 18.84
CA LEU A 232 -3.75 3.62 19.41
C LEU A 232 -4.15 3.92 20.87
N GLU A 233 -3.25 4.49 21.64
CA GLU A 233 -3.50 4.92 23.02
C GLU A 233 -4.41 6.17 23.10
N ARG A 234 -4.29 7.08 22.15
CA ARG A 234 -4.97 8.37 22.16
C ARG A 234 -6.27 8.40 21.37
N ARG A 235 -6.47 7.42 20.47
CA ARG A 235 -7.61 7.37 19.55
C ARG A 235 -8.25 5.99 19.53
N ARG A 236 -9.57 5.98 19.30
CA ARG A 236 -10.33 4.74 19.22
C ARG A 236 -10.22 4.14 17.81
N VAL A 237 -9.41 3.09 17.67
CA VAL A 237 -9.23 2.33 16.44
C VAL A 237 -9.85 0.95 16.66
N PRO A 238 -11.14 0.73 16.35
CA PRO A 238 -11.82 -0.52 16.66
C PRO A 238 -11.26 -1.69 15.86
N PHE A 239 -10.99 -1.49 14.61
CA PHE A 239 -10.39 -2.47 13.70
C PHE A 239 -9.72 -1.77 12.51
N GLY A 240 -8.96 -2.55 11.74
CA GLY A 240 -8.46 -2.18 10.42
C GLY A 240 -8.69 -3.29 9.42
N VAL A 241 -8.69 -2.93 8.13
CA VAL A 241 -8.80 -3.87 7.02
C VAL A 241 -7.47 -3.96 6.29
N GLY A 242 -6.83 -5.12 6.36
CA GLY A 242 -5.54 -5.41 5.72
C GLY A 242 -5.71 -6.26 4.47
N ILE A 243 -5.13 -5.82 3.38
CA ILE A 243 -5.14 -6.51 2.09
C ILE A 243 -3.77 -7.12 1.88
N ILE A 244 -3.73 -8.40 1.53
CA ILE A 244 -2.52 -9.11 1.13
C ILE A 244 -2.68 -9.52 -0.33
N GLU A 245 -1.69 -9.19 -1.15
CA GLU A 245 -1.64 -9.53 -2.57
C GLU A 245 -0.64 -10.65 -2.82
N ASN A 246 -0.89 -11.44 -3.90
CA ASN A 246 0.03 -12.46 -4.39
C ASN A 246 1.04 -11.89 -5.40
N ALA A 247 1.86 -12.77 -5.99
CA ALA A 247 2.88 -12.40 -6.98
C ALA A 247 2.32 -11.84 -8.30
N HIS A 248 1.03 -11.98 -8.55
CA HIS A 248 0.32 -11.43 -9.71
C HIS A 248 -0.44 -10.15 -9.40
N GLU A 249 -0.20 -9.57 -8.21
CA GLU A 249 -0.90 -8.39 -7.70
C GLU A 249 -2.42 -8.61 -7.56
N HIS A 250 -2.87 -9.86 -7.40
CA HIS A 250 -4.26 -10.18 -7.08
C HIS A 250 -4.46 -10.26 -5.57
N VAL A 251 -5.65 -9.92 -5.09
CA VAL A 251 -6.00 -10.01 -3.66
C VAL A 251 -5.99 -11.48 -3.23
N TYR A 252 -4.96 -11.87 -2.48
CA TYR A 252 -4.86 -13.21 -1.89
C TYR A 252 -5.76 -13.37 -0.69
N ALA A 253 -5.80 -12.37 0.19
CA ALA A 253 -6.61 -12.40 1.41
C ALA A 253 -6.97 -10.99 1.89
N VAL A 254 -8.12 -10.90 2.57
CA VAL A 254 -8.54 -9.73 3.35
C VAL A 254 -8.60 -10.13 4.81
N HIS A 255 -7.94 -9.36 5.66
CA HIS A 255 -7.91 -9.53 7.11
C HIS A 255 -8.57 -8.35 7.81
N VAL A 256 -9.43 -8.63 8.78
CA VAL A 256 -9.96 -7.62 9.69
C VAL A 256 -9.30 -7.85 11.04
N THR A 257 -8.52 -6.87 11.49
CA THR A 257 -7.69 -6.97 12.69
C THR A 257 -8.16 -5.95 13.72
N PRO A 258 -8.41 -6.32 14.99
CA PRO A 258 -8.68 -5.36 16.04
C PRO A 258 -7.52 -4.37 16.22
N GLY A 259 -7.81 -3.10 16.47
CA GLY A 259 -6.78 -2.07 16.60
C GLY A 259 -5.73 -2.40 17.68
N GLU A 260 -6.16 -2.93 18.80
CA GLU A 260 -5.32 -3.39 19.91
C GLU A 260 -4.34 -4.52 19.54
N ARG A 261 -4.60 -5.21 18.41
CA ARG A 261 -3.79 -6.33 17.94
C ARG A 261 -2.88 -5.97 16.76
N PHE A 262 -2.84 -4.71 16.32
CA PHE A 262 -2.02 -4.32 15.17
C PHE A 262 -0.55 -4.64 15.38
N LEU A 263 0.01 -4.27 16.53
CA LEU A 263 1.43 -4.49 16.83
C LEU A 263 1.81 -5.98 16.91
N ASP A 264 0.86 -6.84 17.32
CA ASP A 264 1.09 -8.27 17.46
C ASP A 264 0.83 -9.05 16.15
N GLN A 265 -0.25 -8.69 15.43
CA GLN A 265 -0.70 -9.46 14.28
C GLN A 265 -0.07 -8.99 12.95
N GLU A 266 0.28 -7.71 12.82
CA GLU A 266 0.87 -7.20 11.59
C GLU A 266 2.18 -7.92 11.20
N PRO A 267 3.09 -8.31 12.12
CA PRO A 267 4.26 -9.10 11.79
C PRO A 267 3.94 -10.45 11.13
N GLU A 268 2.91 -11.15 11.59
CA GLU A 268 2.49 -12.44 11.01
C GLU A 268 1.90 -12.25 9.60
N LEU A 269 1.08 -11.22 9.43
CA LEU A 269 0.50 -10.84 8.13
C LEU A 269 1.57 -10.39 7.14
N LEU A 270 2.57 -9.63 7.62
CA LEU A 270 3.73 -9.25 6.82
C LEU A 270 4.55 -10.47 6.39
N ALA A 271 4.77 -11.43 7.29
CA ALA A 271 5.47 -12.67 6.96
C ALA A 271 4.72 -13.48 5.89
N LEU A 272 3.37 -13.51 5.94
CA LEU A 272 2.55 -14.10 4.89
C LEU A 272 2.74 -13.36 3.56
N SER A 273 2.64 -12.03 3.57
CA SER A 273 2.84 -11.21 2.37
C SER A 273 4.23 -11.45 1.74
N LYS A 274 5.30 -11.48 2.56
CA LYS A 274 6.67 -11.76 2.09
C LYS A 274 6.80 -13.14 1.43
N ARG A 275 6.04 -14.16 1.88
CA ARG A 275 6.03 -15.49 1.24
C ARG A 275 5.35 -15.50 -0.12
N LEU A 276 4.37 -14.62 -0.33
CA LEU A 276 3.60 -14.51 -1.57
C LEU A 276 4.24 -13.61 -2.62
N MET A 277 5.21 -12.78 -2.23
CA MET A 277 5.91 -11.90 -3.16
C MET A 277 6.71 -12.68 -4.20
N PRO A 278 6.78 -12.17 -5.45
CA PRO A 278 7.64 -12.75 -6.47
C PRO A 278 9.11 -12.66 -6.06
N ARG A 279 9.88 -13.68 -6.39
CA ARG A 279 11.31 -13.76 -6.11
C ARG A 279 12.05 -14.24 -7.34
N LEU A 280 13.26 -13.72 -7.55
CA LEU A 280 14.16 -14.32 -8.52
C LEU A 280 14.65 -15.68 -8.02
N CYS A 281 14.63 -16.69 -8.89
CA CYS A 281 15.01 -18.06 -8.53
C CYS A 281 16.53 -18.26 -8.38
N PHE A 282 17.33 -17.25 -8.74
CA PHE A 282 18.77 -17.32 -8.67
C PHE A 282 19.29 -16.70 -7.37
N PRO A 283 20.08 -17.46 -6.55
CA PRO A 283 20.58 -16.93 -5.28
C PRO A 283 21.67 -15.87 -5.46
N HIS A 284 22.37 -15.90 -6.59
CA HIS A 284 23.41 -14.93 -6.93
C HIS A 284 23.24 -14.44 -8.36
N ILE A 285 23.34 -13.16 -8.54
CA ILE A 285 23.23 -12.50 -9.84
C ILE A 285 24.36 -11.46 -9.92
N ASP A 286 25.32 -11.68 -10.83
CA ASP A 286 26.44 -10.74 -11.00
C ASP A 286 26.00 -9.48 -11.75
N VAL A 287 25.12 -9.63 -12.72
CA VAL A 287 24.57 -8.52 -13.52
C VAL A 287 23.08 -8.78 -13.78
N LEU A 288 22.25 -7.85 -13.34
CA LEU A 288 20.81 -7.84 -13.61
C LEU A 288 20.49 -6.68 -14.55
N VAL A 289 19.98 -7.00 -15.74
CA VAL A 289 19.45 -6.00 -16.67
C VAL A 289 17.94 -6.02 -16.61
N VAL A 290 17.35 -4.92 -16.19
CA VAL A 290 15.90 -4.76 -16.08
C VAL A 290 15.40 -3.93 -17.24
N GLU A 291 14.47 -4.48 -18.01
CA GLU A 291 13.93 -3.81 -19.21
C GLU A 291 13.11 -2.56 -18.83
N ARG A 292 12.33 -2.67 -17.74
CA ARG A 292 11.48 -1.57 -17.27
C ARG A 292 11.50 -1.48 -15.74
N ILE A 293 11.72 -0.28 -15.24
CA ILE A 293 11.64 0.06 -13.81
C ILE A 293 10.80 1.31 -13.62
N GLY A 294 10.05 1.40 -12.54
CA GLY A 294 9.26 2.58 -12.23
C GLY A 294 8.40 2.42 -10.99
N LYS A 295 7.94 3.55 -10.45
CA LYS A 295 7.03 3.60 -9.29
C LYS A 295 5.69 2.92 -9.52
N ASP A 296 5.26 2.84 -10.77
CA ASP A 296 4.07 2.14 -11.23
C ASP A 296 4.22 0.61 -11.19
N ILE A 297 5.44 0.11 -11.05
CA ILE A 297 5.76 -1.32 -11.00
C ILE A 297 5.95 -1.78 -9.56
N THR A 298 6.80 -1.12 -8.79
CA THR A 298 7.19 -1.57 -7.44
C THR A 298 6.69 -0.65 -6.32
N GLY A 299 6.25 0.56 -6.66
CA GLY A 299 5.85 1.57 -5.68
C GLY A 299 7.03 2.31 -5.02
N ALA A 300 8.23 1.76 -5.06
CA ALA A 300 9.48 2.48 -4.99
C ALA A 300 10.08 2.40 -6.38
N GLY A 301 10.80 3.14 -6.84
CA GLY A 301 11.45 3.17 -8.14
C GLY A 301 12.56 4.18 -8.04
N MET A 302 13.33 4.32 -9.05
CA MET A 302 14.23 5.45 -9.14
C MET A 302 13.41 6.71 -9.37
N ASP A 303 13.63 7.71 -8.55
CA ASP A 303 13.12 9.08 -8.73
C ASP A 303 14.02 9.83 -9.70
#